data_0c65ade5c6e5e820660da9d42624a9cf
#
_entry.id   0c65ade5c6e5e820660da9d42624a9cf
#
_cell.length_a   1.000
_cell.length_b   1.000
_cell.length_c   1.000
_cell.angle_alpha   90.00
_cell.angle_beta   90.00
_cell.angle_gamma   90.00
#
_symmetry.space_group_name_H-M   'P 1'
#
loop_
_entity.id
_entity.type
_entity.pdbx_description
1 polymer ?
#
loop_
_entity_poly.entity_id
_entity_poly.type
_entity_poly.pdbx_seq_one_letter_code
_entity_poly.pdbx_strand_id
1 'polypeptide(L)'
;LRTLPGLKEVGTGNSYPGAANMNLNLFSVESKNGFVEKGIECYGIDEHFLPALSIPVAKGRNFLNLSDTLRSIMVNEAMAKHFGWDDPVGKRVKFAGDTSGFYLEVVGVTKDFNQKSLYNPIAPLLFFYSPNSNVIQLKLASGDIKASIGKVESAWKKYFPQLPFEYKFLDEDFNSQYAADQKRGKIFAAFSILTIIITCLGLLGLTAFTTQQKQKEISMRRVLGASVMNVVTLITKNYLWLTLIAAAIAFP
;
A
#
# COMPACT_ATOMS: atom_id res chain seq x y z
N LEU A 1 -12.28 -24.77 -13.50
CA LEU A 1 -12.84 -23.61 -12.81
C LEU A 1 -13.40 -22.56 -13.77
N ARG A 2 -12.74 -22.29 -14.92
CA ARG A 2 -13.16 -21.25 -15.89
C ARG A 2 -14.60 -21.36 -16.40
N THR A 3 -15.20 -22.53 -16.35
CA THR A 3 -16.58 -22.78 -16.80
C THR A 3 -17.63 -22.63 -15.69
N LEU A 4 -17.21 -22.31 -14.46
CA LEU A 4 -18.14 -22.17 -13.34
C LEU A 4 -18.93 -20.85 -13.43
N PRO A 5 -20.27 -20.91 -13.31
CA PRO A 5 -21.08 -19.68 -13.30
C PRO A 5 -20.79 -18.86 -12.03
N GLY A 6 -20.59 -17.57 -12.21
CA GLY A 6 -20.23 -16.63 -11.12
C GLY A 6 -18.76 -16.23 -11.11
N LEU A 7 -17.94 -16.79 -12.01
CA LEU A 7 -16.56 -16.34 -12.24
C LEU A 7 -16.49 -15.56 -13.56
N LYS A 8 -15.74 -14.44 -13.55
CA LYS A 8 -15.44 -13.66 -14.76
C LYS A 8 -14.12 -14.08 -15.38
N GLU A 9 -13.09 -14.23 -14.54
CA GLU A 9 -11.74 -14.58 -14.98
C GLU A 9 -11.10 -15.52 -13.96
N VAL A 10 -10.23 -16.40 -14.46
CA VAL A 10 -9.45 -17.34 -13.66
C VAL A 10 -8.03 -17.36 -14.21
N GLY A 11 -7.11 -16.76 -13.48
CA GLY A 11 -5.68 -16.74 -13.79
C GLY A 11 -4.88 -17.51 -12.76
N THR A 12 -3.63 -17.83 -13.07
CA THR A 12 -2.70 -18.48 -12.15
C THR A 12 -1.39 -17.69 -12.04
N GLY A 13 -0.79 -17.73 -10.87
CA GLY A 13 0.49 -17.08 -10.60
C GLY A 13 1.22 -17.72 -9.44
N ASN A 14 2.53 -17.51 -9.37
CA ASN A 14 3.34 -17.95 -8.22
C ASN A 14 3.34 -16.92 -7.08
N SER A 15 2.78 -15.74 -7.32
CA SER A 15 2.61 -14.65 -6.35
C SER A 15 1.38 -13.82 -6.70
N TYR A 16 1.06 -12.85 -5.85
CA TYR A 16 -0.05 -11.91 -6.04
C TYR A 16 0.28 -10.57 -5.39
N PRO A 17 -0.36 -9.46 -5.78
CA PRO A 17 -0.18 -8.17 -5.13
C PRO A 17 -0.48 -8.26 -3.63
N GLY A 18 0.42 -7.75 -2.79
CA GLY A 18 0.30 -7.85 -1.33
C GLY A 18 0.98 -9.07 -0.71
N ALA A 19 1.47 -10.03 -1.49
CA ALA A 19 2.18 -11.18 -0.95
C ALA A 19 3.48 -10.76 -0.24
N ALA A 20 3.73 -11.37 0.93
CA ALA A 20 4.92 -11.08 1.73
C ALA A 20 6.22 -11.55 1.07
N ASN A 21 6.15 -12.67 0.33
CA ASN A 21 7.31 -13.29 -0.31
C ASN A 21 7.24 -13.04 -1.81
N MET A 22 8.16 -12.22 -2.32
CA MET A 22 8.37 -12.01 -3.74
C MET A 22 9.70 -12.64 -4.15
N ASN A 23 9.73 -13.23 -5.34
CA ASN A 23 10.95 -13.79 -5.89
C ASN A 23 11.83 -12.65 -6.42
N LEU A 24 12.87 -12.32 -5.69
CA LEU A 24 13.89 -11.36 -6.11
C LEU A 24 15.01 -12.10 -6.83
N ASN A 25 15.22 -11.79 -8.10
CA ASN A 25 16.32 -12.33 -8.89
C ASN A 25 17.21 -11.21 -9.42
N LEU A 26 18.49 -11.53 -9.63
CA LEU A 26 19.45 -10.60 -10.20
C LEU A 26 19.42 -10.71 -11.73
N PHE A 27 19.11 -9.61 -12.39
CA PHE A 27 19.06 -9.51 -13.85
C PHE A 27 20.08 -8.51 -14.36
N SER A 28 20.56 -8.77 -15.56
CA SER A 28 21.34 -7.85 -16.38
C SER A 28 20.41 -7.29 -17.44
N VAL A 29 20.07 -6.01 -17.33
CA VAL A 29 19.00 -5.32 -18.06
C VAL A 29 19.61 -4.36 -19.07
N GLU A 30 19.15 -4.40 -20.30
CA GLU A 30 19.57 -3.46 -21.35
C GLU A 30 19.20 -2.02 -20.98
N SER A 31 20.17 -1.13 -20.94
CA SER A 31 20.01 0.30 -20.65
C SER A 31 20.65 1.11 -21.79
N LYS A 32 20.48 2.44 -21.80
CA LYS A 32 21.07 3.35 -22.77
C LYS A 32 22.62 3.23 -22.83
N ASN A 33 23.25 2.87 -21.71
CA ASN A 33 24.71 2.80 -21.59
C ASN A 33 25.23 1.34 -21.53
N GLY A 34 24.48 0.38 -22.03
CA GLY A 34 24.81 -1.04 -21.95
C GLY A 34 23.97 -1.80 -20.92
N PHE A 35 24.42 -2.99 -20.52
CA PHE A 35 23.70 -3.81 -19.54
C PHE A 35 24.04 -3.40 -18.11
N VAL A 36 23.01 -3.27 -17.27
CA VAL A 36 23.11 -2.91 -15.85
C VAL A 36 22.52 -4.04 -15.00
N GLU A 37 23.26 -4.49 -14.00
CA GLU A 37 22.78 -5.51 -13.07
C GLU A 37 21.89 -4.90 -11.99
N LYS A 38 20.73 -5.54 -11.77
CA LYS A 38 19.75 -5.10 -10.79
C LYS A 38 18.95 -6.28 -10.24
N GLY A 39 18.74 -6.28 -8.92
CA GLY A 39 17.75 -7.13 -8.29
C GLY A 39 16.34 -6.66 -8.66
N ILE A 40 15.56 -7.52 -9.30
CA ILE A 40 14.20 -7.22 -9.74
C ILE A 40 13.27 -8.31 -9.22
N GLU A 41 12.14 -7.88 -8.67
CA GLU A 41 11.08 -8.79 -8.27
C GLU A 41 10.39 -9.36 -9.51
N CYS A 42 10.02 -10.65 -9.45
CA CYS A 42 9.40 -11.30 -10.59
C CYS A 42 8.23 -12.20 -10.20
N TYR A 43 7.22 -12.22 -11.06
CA TYR A 43 6.06 -13.10 -10.98
C TYR A 43 6.07 -14.08 -12.15
N GLY A 44 5.84 -15.36 -11.84
CA GLY A 44 5.44 -16.33 -12.85
C GLY A 44 3.92 -16.29 -12.99
N ILE A 45 3.40 -16.01 -14.18
CA ILE A 45 1.96 -15.84 -14.42
C ILE A 45 1.51 -16.55 -15.69
N ASP A 46 0.21 -16.84 -15.78
CA ASP A 46 -0.43 -17.25 -17.03
C ASP A 46 -1.01 -16.04 -17.79
N GLU A 47 -1.56 -16.27 -18.97
CA GLU A 47 -2.18 -15.25 -19.82
C GLU A 47 -3.45 -14.64 -19.22
N HIS A 48 -4.06 -15.28 -18.23
CA HIS A 48 -5.30 -14.85 -17.57
C HIS A 48 -5.06 -14.09 -16.25
N PHE A 49 -3.84 -14.11 -15.72
CA PHE A 49 -3.52 -13.45 -14.45
C PHE A 49 -3.81 -11.94 -14.47
N LEU A 50 -3.31 -11.24 -15.49
CA LEU A 50 -3.52 -9.80 -15.62
C LEU A 50 -5.00 -9.42 -15.76
N PRO A 51 -5.80 -10.10 -16.63
CA PRO A 51 -7.25 -9.91 -16.71
C PRO A 51 -7.97 -10.20 -15.39
N ALA A 52 -7.59 -11.26 -14.66
CA ALA A 52 -8.21 -11.61 -13.39
C ALA A 52 -8.03 -10.50 -12.35
N LEU A 53 -6.87 -9.86 -12.30
CA LEU A 53 -6.57 -8.74 -11.41
C LEU A 53 -6.94 -7.37 -12.00
N SER A 54 -7.50 -7.33 -13.22
CA SER A 54 -7.83 -6.08 -13.92
C SER A 54 -6.61 -5.16 -14.15
N ILE A 55 -5.42 -5.75 -14.34
CA ILE A 55 -4.21 -5.00 -14.62
C ILE A 55 -4.11 -4.80 -16.15
N PRO A 56 -4.22 -3.58 -16.66
CA PRO A 56 -4.19 -3.35 -18.10
C PRO A 56 -2.76 -3.44 -18.66
N VAL A 57 -2.66 -3.90 -19.90
CA VAL A 57 -1.43 -3.82 -20.70
C VAL A 57 -1.37 -2.40 -21.30
N ALA A 58 -0.29 -1.67 -21.03
CA ALA A 58 -0.08 -0.30 -21.49
C ALA A 58 0.53 -0.22 -22.88
N LYS A 59 1.48 -1.13 -23.17
CA LYS A 59 2.17 -1.23 -24.49
C LYS A 59 2.42 -2.69 -24.84
N GLY A 60 2.53 -2.99 -26.13
CA GLY A 60 2.77 -4.36 -26.59
C GLY A 60 1.59 -5.30 -26.40
N ARG A 61 1.85 -6.53 -25.99
CA ARG A 61 0.83 -7.58 -25.81
C ARG A 61 0.99 -8.33 -24.50
N ASN A 62 -0.08 -9.01 -24.08
CA ASN A 62 -0.04 -10.00 -23.01
C ASN A 62 0.62 -11.29 -23.51
N PHE A 63 0.92 -12.22 -22.61
CA PHE A 63 1.28 -13.58 -22.96
C PHE A 63 0.14 -14.26 -23.70
N LEU A 64 0.48 -15.12 -24.64
CA LEU A 64 -0.51 -15.82 -25.49
C LEU A 64 -0.65 -17.30 -25.13
N ASN A 65 0.49 -17.97 -24.92
CA ASN A 65 0.51 -19.41 -24.69
C ASN A 65 1.93 -19.89 -24.32
N LEU A 66 2.13 -21.21 -24.31
CA LEU A 66 3.40 -21.87 -24.00
C LEU A 66 4.61 -21.40 -24.85
N SER A 67 4.40 -20.81 -26.02
CA SER A 67 5.52 -20.28 -26.84
C SER A 67 6.25 -19.11 -26.14
N ASP A 68 5.57 -18.42 -25.23
CA ASP A 68 6.17 -17.32 -24.47
C ASP A 68 7.03 -17.79 -23.28
N THR A 69 7.05 -19.09 -22.95
CA THR A 69 7.74 -19.62 -21.76
C THR A 69 9.26 -19.39 -21.78
N LEU A 70 9.87 -19.44 -22.94
CA LEU A 70 11.32 -19.49 -23.03
C LEU A 70 12.00 -18.14 -23.21
N ARG A 71 11.35 -17.19 -23.89
CA ARG A 71 12.01 -15.92 -24.27
C ARG A 71 11.22 -14.66 -23.99
N SER A 72 9.93 -14.76 -23.73
CA SER A 72 9.06 -13.60 -23.57
C SER A 72 8.94 -13.21 -22.10
N ILE A 73 9.09 -11.93 -21.81
CA ILE A 73 8.80 -11.34 -20.53
C ILE A 73 7.89 -10.13 -20.68
N MET A 74 7.16 -9.83 -19.63
CA MET A 74 6.48 -8.54 -19.51
C MET A 74 7.09 -7.76 -18.34
N VAL A 75 6.94 -6.45 -18.36
CA VAL A 75 7.45 -5.55 -17.32
C VAL A 75 6.38 -4.54 -16.94
N ASN A 76 6.52 -3.86 -15.80
CA ASN A 76 5.66 -2.73 -15.46
C ASN A 76 6.23 -1.40 -15.97
N GLU A 77 5.41 -0.33 -15.94
CA GLU A 77 5.84 1.03 -16.34
C GLU A 77 7.01 1.53 -15.49
N ALA A 78 7.02 1.19 -14.18
CA ALA A 78 8.11 1.56 -13.27
C ALA A 78 9.46 1.00 -13.70
N MET A 79 9.50 -0.24 -14.24
CA MET A 79 10.73 -0.81 -14.80
C MET A 79 11.18 -0.06 -16.04
N ALA A 80 10.29 0.23 -16.98
CA ALA A 80 10.61 1.00 -18.17
C ALA A 80 11.18 2.38 -17.83
N LYS A 81 10.56 3.06 -16.88
CA LYS A 81 11.02 4.36 -16.36
C LYS A 81 12.38 4.27 -15.66
N HIS A 82 12.58 3.24 -14.85
CA HIS A 82 13.83 3.05 -14.09
C HIS A 82 15.04 2.89 -15.00
N PHE A 83 14.89 2.16 -16.12
CA PHE A 83 15.97 1.93 -17.09
C PHE A 83 16.01 2.94 -18.22
N GLY A 84 15.12 3.95 -18.22
CA GLY A 84 15.06 5.03 -19.20
C GLY A 84 14.67 4.55 -20.59
N TRP A 85 13.76 3.57 -20.69
CA TRP A 85 13.25 3.05 -21.94
C TRP A 85 12.11 3.90 -22.49
N ASP A 86 12.32 4.57 -23.59
CA ASP A 86 11.27 5.29 -24.31
C ASP A 86 10.33 4.31 -25.02
N ASP A 87 10.93 3.26 -25.61
CA ASP A 87 10.20 2.10 -26.14
C ASP A 87 10.71 0.81 -25.47
N PRO A 88 9.94 0.26 -24.53
CA PRO A 88 10.31 -0.92 -23.76
C PRO A 88 10.16 -2.25 -24.53
N VAL A 89 9.25 -2.33 -25.52
CA VAL A 89 9.00 -3.56 -26.28
C VAL A 89 10.22 -3.89 -27.13
N GLY A 90 10.64 -5.15 -27.13
CA GLY A 90 11.86 -5.61 -27.81
C GLY A 90 13.16 -5.41 -27.01
N LYS A 91 13.12 -4.75 -25.84
CA LYS A 91 14.28 -4.65 -24.95
C LYS A 91 14.66 -5.99 -24.37
N ARG A 92 15.97 -6.16 -24.13
CA ARG A 92 16.54 -7.44 -23.72
C ARG A 92 16.94 -7.45 -22.26
N VAL A 93 16.66 -8.56 -21.62
CA VAL A 93 17.01 -8.84 -20.23
C VAL A 93 17.64 -10.22 -20.18
N LYS A 94 18.62 -10.44 -19.34
CA LYS A 94 19.19 -11.77 -19.08
C LYS A 94 19.39 -11.97 -17.59
N PHE A 95 19.53 -13.21 -17.15
CA PHE A 95 19.97 -13.48 -15.79
C PHE A 95 21.40 -12.97 -15.60
N ALA A 96 21.69 -12.40 -14.44
CA ALA A 96 23.05 -11.94 -14.14
C ALA A 96 24.02 -13.12 -14.15
N GLY A 97 25.22 -12.87 -14.71
CA GLY A 97 26.22 -13.92 -14.87
C GLY A 97 25.98 -14.89 -16.03
N ASP A 98 24.88 -14.77 -16.76
CA ASP A 98 24.65 -15.61 -17.95
C ASP A 98 25.57 -15.19 -19.11
N THR A 99 26.43 -16.12 -19.52
CA THR A 99 27.38 -15.98 -20.64
C THR A 99 26.95 -16.74 -21.89
N SER A 100 25.81 -17.43 -21.85
CA SER A 100 25.31 -18.26 -22.97
C SER A 100 24.85 -17.45 -24.19
N GLY A 101 24.68 -16.13 -24.02
CA GLY A 101 24.08 -15.26 -25.05
C GLY A 101 22.57 -15.35 -25.14
N PHE A 102 21.92 -16.02 -24.18
CA PHE A 102 20.47 -16.11 -24.10
C PHE A 102 19.87 -14.81 -23.54
N TYR A 103 18.86 -14.29 -24.22
CA TYR A 103 18.15 -13.09 -23.82
C TYR A 103 16.64 -13.35 -23.73
N LEU A 104 16.05 -12.76 -22.73
CA LEU A 104 14.61 -12.60 -22.59
C LEU A 104 14.20 -11.28 -23.25
N GLU A 105 13.14 -11.28 -24.01
CA GLU A 105 12.63 -10.13 -24.74
C GLU A 105 11.35 -9.59 -24.12
N VAL A 106 11.26 -8.28 -23.94
CA VAL A 106 10.07 -7.61 -23.45
C VAL A 106 9.01 -7.60 -24.54
N VAL A 107 7.91 -8.32 -24.35
CA VAL A 107 6.77 -8.39 -25.30
C VAL A 107 5.62 -7.47 -24.93
N GLY A 108 5.57 -7.04 -23.66
CA GLY A 108 4.52 -6.14 -23.20
C GLY A 108 4.88 -5.40 -21.91
N VAL A 109 4.17 -4.30 -21.68
CA VAL A 109 4.30 -3.44 -20.50
C VAL A 109 2.95 -3.32 -19.82
N THR A 110 2.88 -3.62 -18.54
CA THR A 110 1.67 -3.42 -17.75
C THR A 110 1.62 -2.02 -17.17
N LYS A 111 0.42 -1.51 -16.92
CA LYS A 111 0.24 -0.38 -16.02
C LYS A 111 0.83 -0.69 -14.65
N ASP A 112 1.31 0.35 -13.99
CA ASP A 112 1.76 0.26 -12.62
C ASP A 112 0.60 -0.07 -11.68
N PHE A 113 0.85 -0.93 -10.73
CA PHE A 113 -0.07 -1.30 -9.65
C PHE A 113 0.70 -1.49 -8.34
N ASN A 114 0.01 -1.39 -7.21
CA ASN A 114 0.65 -1.57 -5.92
C ASN A 114 0.96 -3.05 -5.68
N GLN A 115 2.23 -3.38 -5.72
CA GLN A 115 2.75 -4.73 -5.48
C GLN A 115 2.76 -5.07 -3.98
N LYS A 116 2.99 -4.04 -3.17
CA LYS A 116 3.11 -4.08 -1.71
C LYS A 116 2.18 -3.03 -1.08
N SER A 117 2.42 -2.70 0.18
CA SER A 117 1.74 -1.61 0.85
C SER A 117 1.82 -0.29 0.06
N LEU A 118 0.75 0.52 0.11
CA LEU A 118 0.69 1.86 -0.49
C LEU A 118 1.76 2.83 0.04
N TYR A 119 2.43 2.50 1.15
CA TYR A 119 3.58 3.26 1.67
C TYR A 119 4.87 3.03 0.87
N ASN A 120 4.92 1.94 0.09
CA ASN A 120 6.08 1.64 -0.72
C ASN A 120 5.89 2.21 -2.13
N PRO A 121 6.92 2.85 -2.71
CA PRO A 121 6.88 3.23 -4.11
C PRO A 121 6.76 1.98 -4.98
N ILE A 122 6.08 2.10 -6.13
CA ILE A 122 5.98 1.01 -7.08
C ILE A 122 7.36 0.71 -7.63
N ALA A 123 7.82 -0.52 -7.43
CA ALA A 123 9.14 -0.97 -7.83
C ALA A 123 9.14 -1.58 -9.25
N PRO A 124 10.29 -1.65 -9.92
CA PRO A 124 10.46 -2.45 -11.12
C PRO A 124 10.01 -3.89 -10.91
N LEU A 125 9.15 -4.39 -11.80
CA LEU A 125 8.58 -5.73 -11.75
C LEU A 125 8.69 -6.39 -13.12
N LEU A 126 9.04 -7.69 -13.10
CA LEU A 126 9.15 -8.52 -14.28
C LEU A 126 8.19 -9.70 -14.18
N PHE A 127 7.55 -10.06 -15.29
CA PHE A 127 6.67 -11.20 -15.39
C PHE A 127 7.26 -12.23 -16.34
N PHE A 128 7.25 -13.49 -15.91
CA PHE A 128 7.52 -14.66 -16.73
C PHE A 128 6.22 -15.39 -17.05
N TYR A 129 6.15 -16.00 -18.23
CA TYR A 129 5.09 -16.92 -18.50
C TYR A 129 5.32 -18.23 -17.75
N SER A 130 4.41 -18.58 -16.84
CA SER A 130 4.47 -19.79 -16.02
C SER A 130 3.05 -20.32 -15.75
N PRO A 131 2.54 -21.22 -16.60
CA PRO A 131 1.17 -21.72 -16.45
C PRO A 131 0.99 -22.68 -15.26
N ASN A 132 2.09 -23.24 -14.74
CA ASN A 132 2.08 -24.15 -13.59
C ASN A 132 2.43 -23.36 -12.31
N SER A 133 1.44 -22.70 -11.74
CA SER A 133 1.60 -21.81 -10.60
C SER A 133 0.78 -22.27 -9.40
N ASN A 134 1.20 -21.90 -8.20
CA ASN A 134 0.65 -22.40 -6.94
C ASN A 134 -0.56 -21.60 -6.41
N VAL A 135 -0.85 -20.44 -7.01
CA VAL A 135 -1.94 -19.56 -6.58
C VAL A 135 -2.91 -19.35 -7.74
N ILE A 136 -4.19 -19.56 -7.48
CA ILE A 136 -5.27 -19.32 -8.44
C ILE A 136 -5.91 -17.99 -8.11
N GLN A 137 -5.90 -17.07 -9.06
CA GLN A 137 -6.57 -15.77 -8.99
C GLN A 137 -7.97 -15.89 -9.59
N LEU A 138 -8.98 -15.54 -8.81
CA LEU A 138 -10.37 -15.61 -9.24
C LEU A 138 -10.99 -14.21 -9.23
N LYS A 139 -11.51 -13.77 -10.37
CA LYS A 139 -12.35 -12.60 -10.46
C LYS A 139 -13.80 -13.00 -10.45
N LEU A 140 -14.49 -12.66 -9.36
CA LEU A 140 -15.89 -12.96 -9.20
C LEU A 140 -16.75 -12.04 -10.07
N ALA A 141 -17.87 -12.55 -10.56
CA ALA A 141 -18.92 -11.72 -11.14
C ALA A 141 -19.67 -10.97 -10.04
N SER A 142 -20.31 -9.87 -10.41
CA SER A 142 -21.22 -9.15 -9.49
C SER A 142 -22.40 -10.07 -9.14
N GLY A 143 -22.72 -10.19 -7.84
CA GLY A 143 -23.80 -11.05 -7.36
C GLY A 143 -23.52 -11.67 -6.01
N ASP A 144 -24.07 -12.85 -5.76
CA ASP A 144 -23.88 -13.59 -4.51
C ASP A 144 -22.47 -14.20 -4.45
N ILE A 145 -21.58 -13.51 -3.74
CA ILE A 145 -20.19 -13.92 -3.50
C ILE A 145 -20.15 -15.27 -2.78
N LYS A 146 -21.01 -15.46 -1.76
CA LYS A 146 -21.02 -16.67 -0.95
C LYS A 146 -21.42 -17.90 -1.78
N ALA A 147 -22.43 -17.76 -2.64
CA ALA A 147 -22.81 -18.83 -3.56
C ALA A 147 -21.70 -19.14 -4.58
N SER A 148 -20.99 -18.12 -5.07
CA SER A 148 -19.87 -18.31 -6.00
C SER A 148 -18.72 -19.06 -5.35
N ILE A 149 -18.34 -18.70 -4.13
CA ILE A 149 -17.30 -19.39 -3.35
C ILE A 149 -17.70 -20.84 -3.07
N GLY A 150 -18.97 -21.12 -2.69
CA GLY A 150 -19.44 -22.48 -2.47
C GLY A 150 -19.34 -23.38 -3.72
N LYS A 151 -19.55 -22.82 -4.91
CA LYS A 151 -19.34 -23.55 -6.17
C LYS A 151 -17.86 -23.85 -6.42
N VAL A 152 -16.98 -22.87 -6.16
CA VAL A 152 -15.53 -23.07 -6.27
C VAL A 152 -15.05 -24.12 -5.28
N GLU A 153 -15.50 -24.07 -4.03
CA GLU A 153 -15.17 -25.05 -2.99
C GLU A 153 -15.62 -26.47 -3.39
N SER A 154 -16.84 -26.60 -3.92
CA SER A 154 -17.35 -27.89 -4.38
C SER A 154 -16.52 -28.46 -5.55
N ALA A 155 -16.12 -27.61 -6.49
CA ALA A 155 -15.23 -27.99 -7.57
C ALA A 155 -13.83 -28.34 -7.04
N TRP A 156 -13.29 -27.59 -6.11
CA TRP A 156 -12.01 -27.87 -5.48
C TRP A 156 -11.99 -29.23 -4.82
N LYS A 157 -12.95 -29.53 -3.96
CA LYS A 157 -13.07 -30.81 -3.26
C LYS A 157 -13.22 -32.00 -4.23
N LYS A 158 -13.84 -31.79 -5.38
CA LYS A 158 -13.98 -32.83 -6.42
C LYS A 158 -12.63 -33.17 -7.07
N TYR A 159 -11.79 -32.16 -7.36
CA TYR A 159 -10.51 -32.37 -8.07
C TYR A 159 -9.33 -32.58 -7.13
N PHE A 160 -9.39 -32.01 -5.94
CA PHE A 160 -8.33 -32.02 -4.93
C PHE A 160 -8.85 -32.44 -3.55
N PRO A 161 -9.42 -33.67 -3.41
CA PRO A 161 -10.07 -34.10 -2.17
C PRO A 161 -9.13 -34.15 -0.95
N GLN A 162 -7.81 -34.26 -1.19
CA GLN A 162 -6.79 -34.32 -0.13
C GLN A 162 -6.24 -32.95 0.29
N LEU A 163 -6.58 -31.88 -0.43
CA LEU A 163 -6.08 -30.54 -0.14
C LEU A 163 -7.18 -29.69 0.50
N PRO A 164 -6.87 -28.96 1.58
CA PRO A 164 -7.81 -28.02 2.17
C PRO A 164 -8.17 -26.93 1.15
N PHE A 165 -9.40 -26.45 1.19
CA PHE A 165 -9.82 -25.29 0.43
C PHE A 165 -9.56 -24.04 1.26
N GLU A 166 -8.56 -23.28 0.89
CA GLU A 166 -8.22 -22.00 1.52
C GLU A 166 -8.34 -20.89 0.49
N TYR A 167 -8.94 -19.77 0.89
CA TYR A 167 -9.01 -18.58 0.06
C TYR A 167 -8.83 -17.32 0.89
N LYS A 168 -8.43 -16.25 0.24
CA LYS A 168 -8.32 -14.91 0.81
C LYS A 168 -8.89 -13.90 -0.17
N PHE A 169 -9.50 -12.86 0.35
CA PHE A 169 -9.83 -11.70 -0.46
C PHE A 169 -8.63 -10.77 -0.54
N LEU A 170 -8.34 -10.30 -1.73
CA LEU A 170 -7.17 -9.45 -1.98
C LEU A 170 -7.25 -8.12 -1.22
N ASP A 171 -8.44 -7.53 -1.14
CA ASP A 171 -8.72 -6.31 -0.39
C ASP A 171 -8.57 -6.50 1.13
N GLU A 172 -8.97 -7.66 1.68
CA GLU A 172 -8.76 -7.98 3.09
C GLU A 172 -7.27 -8.15 3.41
N ASP A 173 -6.51 -8.80 2.53
CA ASP A 173 -5.07 -8.99 2.70
C ASP A 173 -4.32 -7.64 2.68
N PHE A 174 -4.69 -6.76 1.76
CA PHE A 174 -4.19 -5.37 1.77
C PHE A 174 -4.59 -4.62 3.04
N ASN A 175 -5.84 -4.69 3.46
CA ASN A 175 -6.33 -4.01 4.66
C ASN A 175 -5.65 -4.52 5.93
N SER A 176 -5.32 -5.80 6.01
CA SER A 176 -4.63 -6.39 7.16
C SER A 176 -3.25 -5.77 7.40
N GLN A 177 -2.56 -5.35 6.34
CA GLN A 177 -1.26 -4.68 6.41
C GLN A 177 -1.35 -3.30 7.09
N TYR A 178 -2.52 -2.64 7.02
CA TYR A 178 -2.78 -1.35 7.65
C TYR A 178 -3.42 -1.46 9.04
N ALA A 179 -3.85 -2.65 9.45
CA ALA A 179 -4.53 -2.83 10.74
C ALA A 179 -3.65 -2.42 11.93
N ALA A 180 -2.35 -2.69 11.87
CA ALA A 180 -1.39 -2.27 12.88
C ALA A 180 -1.29 -0.73 12.98
N ASP A 181 -1.26 -0.03 11.86
CA ASP A 181 -1.16 1.43 11.81
C ASP A 181 -2.45 2.10 12.25
N GLN A 182 -3.60 1.55 11.87
CA GLN A 182 -4.89 2.01 12.37
C GLN A 182 -5.00 1.84 13.89
N LYS A 183 -4.52 0.71 14.45
CA LYS A 183 -4.48 0.50 15.89
C LYS A 183 -3.58 1.51 16.60
N ARG A 184 -2.40 1.79 16.04
CA ARG A 184 -1.49 2.84 16.53
C ARG A 184 -2.17 4.21 16.49
N GLY A 185 -2.82 4.57 15.37
CA GLY A 185 -3.56 5.83 15.25
C GLY A 185 -4.65 6.01 16.31
N LYS A 186 -5.43 4.95 16.61
CA LYS A 186 -6.43 4.98 17.68
C LYS A 186 -5.80 5.18 19.06
N ILE A 187 -4.67 4.53 19.34
CA ILE A 187 -3.93 4.69 20.59
C ILE A 187 -3.42 6.13 20.72
N PHE A 188 -2.78 6.69 19.69
CA PHE A 188 -2.33 8.07 19.70
C PHE A 188 -3.47 9.07 19.90
N ALA A 189 -4.62 8.85 19.25
CA ALA A 189 -5.80 9.69 19.45
C ALA A 189 -6.30 9.67 20.90
N ALA A 190 -6.35 8.49 21.52
CA ALA A 190 -6.76 8.35 22.92
C ALA A 190 -5.80 9.09 23.88
N PHE A 191 -4.49 8.95 23.69
CA PHE A 191 -3.49 9.67 24.48
C PHE A 191 -3.53 11.17 24.24
N SER A 192 -3.78 11.62 23.01
CA SER A 192 -3.94 13.05 22.70
C SER A 192 -5.13 13.66 23.44
N ILE A 193 -6.27 12.98 23.46
CA ILE A 193 -7.45 13.42 24.21
C ILE A 193 -7.14 13.50 25.70
N LEU A 194 -6.49 12.48 26.26
CA LEU A 194 -6.11 12.45 27.67
C LEU A 194 -5.17 13.62 28.02
N THR A 195 -4.18 13.89 27.16
CA THR A 195 -3.24 15.00 27.33
C THR A 195 -3.96 16.35 27.31
N ILE A 196 -4.93 16.54 26.41
CA ILE A 196 -5.76 17.75 26.37
C ILE A 196 -6.53 17.95 27.68
N ILE A 197 -7.16 16.88 28.19
CA ILE A 197 -7.91 16.94 29.45
C ILE A 197 -7.00 17.34 30.60
N ILE A 198 -5.82 16.71 30.74
CA ILE A 198 -4.86 16.99 31.81
C ILE A 198 -4.37 18.44 31.69
N THR A 199 -4.06 18.90 30.49
CA THR A 199 -3.62 20.28 30.24
C THR A 199 -4.70 21.30 30.62
N CYS A 200 -5.97 21.04 30.25
CA CYS A 200 -7.09 21.89 30.63
C CYS A 200 -7.27 21.97 32.16
N LEU A 201 -7.18 20.83 32.84
CA LEU A 201 -7.25 20.77 34.31
C LEU A 201 -6.07 21.53 34.97
N GLY A 202 -4.87 21.39 34.43
CA GLY A 202 -3.68 22.12 34.90
C GLY A 202 -3.86 23.64 34.74
N LEU A 203 -4.33 24.09 33.59
CA LEU A 203 -4.60 25.53 33.35
C LEU A 203 -5.72 26.06 34.26
N LEU A 204 -6.78 25.27 34.47
CA LEU A 204 -7.85 25.63 35.41
C LEU A 204 -7.32 25.80 36.83
N GLY A 205 -6.53 24.84 37.33
CA GLY A 205 -5.92 24.91 38.65
C GLY A 205 -5.00 26.12 38.81
N LEU A 206 -4.13 26.37 37.82
CA LEU A 206 -3.20 27.49 37.84
C LEU A 206 -3.94 28.85 37.78
N THR A 207 -5.00 28.95 36.97
CA THR A 207 -5.83 30.16 36.85
C THR A 207 -6.58 30.43 38.16
N ALA A 208 -7.15 29.40 38.79
CA ALA A 208 -7.82 29.55 40.08
C ALA A 208 -6.86 30.01 41.16
N PHE A 209 -5.66 29.41 41.27
CA PHE A 209 -4.63 29.78 42.20
C PHE A 209 -4.16 31.23 41.99
N THR A 210 -3.87 31.61 40.75
CA THR A 210 -3.43 32.98 40.41
C THR A 210 -4.53 34.01 40.73
N THR A 211 -5.78 33.67 40.50
CA THR A 211 -6.93 34.55 40.80
C THR A 211 -7.05 34.76 42.31
N GLN A 212 -6.89 33.73 43.14
CA GLN A 212 -6.89 33.85 44.59
C GLN A 212 -5.73 34.75 45.08
N GLN A 213 -4.52 34.55 44.56
CA GLN A 213 -3.35 35.33 44.93
C GLN A 213 -3.50 36.81 44.59
N LYS A 214 -4.15 37.15 43.46
CA LYS A 214 -4.37 38.53 43.00
C LYS A 214 -5.71 39.11 43.44
N GLN A 215 -6.46 38.48 44.34
CA GLN A 215 -7.80 38.89 44.73
C GLN A 215 -7.85 40.35 45.26
N LYS A 216 -6.87 40.77 46.03
CA LYS A 216 -6.79 42.16 46.53
C LYS A 216 -6.61 43.16 45.41
N GLU A 217 -5.75 42.88 44.44
CA GLU A 217 -5.50 43.75 43.28
C GLU A 217 -6.76 43.83 42.39
N ILE A 218 -7.41 42.70 42.14
CA ILE A 218 -8.65 42.62 41.36
C ILE A 218 -9.76 43.43 42.03
N SER A 219 -9.91 43.32 43.35
CA SER A 219 -10.93 44.05 44.12
C SER A 219 -10.69 45.57 44.07
N MET A 220 -9.45 46.01 44.24
CA MET A 220 -9.11 47.46 44.14
C MET A 220 -9.43 48.03 42.75
N ARG A 221 -9.06 47.29 41.68
CA ARG A 221 -9.37 47.73 40.31
C ARG A 221 -10.86 47.77 40.01
N ARG A 222 -11.63 46.84 40.58
CA ARG A 222 -13.13 46.87 40.43
C ARG A 222 -13.76 48.05 41.15
N VAL A 223 -13.26 48.42 42.33
CA VAL A 223 -13.72 49.61 43.05
C VAL A 223 -13.41 50.89 42.27
N LEU A 224 -12.29 50.90 41.54
CA LEU A 224 -11.89 52.01 40.67
C LEU A 224 -12.59 52.02 39.30
N GLY A 225 -13.57 51.15 39.06
CA GLY A 225 -14.43 51.16 37.88
C GLY A 225 -13.95 50.25 36.71
N ALA A 226 -12.95 49.38 36.94
CA ALA A 226 -12.56 48.44 35.87
C ALA A 226 -13.63 47.42 35.56
N SER A 227 -13.89 47.18 34.24
CA SER A 227 -14.85 46.18 33.78
C SER A 227 -14.33 44.77 34.06
N VAL A 228 -15.25 43.80 34.19
CA VAL A 228 -14.89 42.37 34.37
C VAL A 228 -14.03 41.88 33.22
N MET A 229 -14.33 42.34 31.98
CA MET A 229 -13.59 41.95 30.78
C MET A 229 -12.12 42.42 30.84
N ASN A 230 -11.83 43.62 31.35
CA ASN A 230 -10.48 44.12 31.50
C ASN A 230 -9.66 43.29 32.49
N VAL A 231 -10.28 42.82 33.57
CA VAL A 231 -9.63 41.97 34.55
C VAL A 231 -9.35 40.57 33.98
N VAL A 232 -10.33 39.99 33.27
CA VAL A 232 -10.16 38.69 32.60
C VAL A 232 -9.05 38.76 31.54
N THR A 233 -9.07 39.79 30.69
CA THR A 233 -8.05 39.98 29.65
C THR A 233 -6.64 40.12 30.24
N LEU A 234 -6.50 40.81 31.36
CA LEU A 234 -5.21 40.98 32.04
C LEU A 234 -4.65 39.65 32.56
N ILE A 235 -5.48 38.80 33.12
CA ILE A 235 -5.09 37.46 33.61
C ILE A 235 -4.78 36.54 32.42
N THR A 236 -5.63 36.53 31.40
CA THR A 236 -5.52 35.60 30.26
C THR A 236 -4.35 35.96 29.33
N LYS A 237 -3.98 37.21 29.18
CA LYS A 237 -2.92 37.65 28.28
C LYS A 237 -1.59 36.93 28.51
N ASN A 238 -1.19 36.73 29.76
CA ASN A 238 0.07 36.07 30.08
C ASN A 238 0.04 34.57 29.70
N TYR A 239 -1.08 33.91 29.88
CA TYR A 239 -1.24 32.48 29.49
C TYR A 239 -1.29 32.32 27.99
N LEU A 240 -1.93 33.24 27.25
CA LEU A 240 -1.95 33.24 25.79
C LEU A 240 -0.53 33.33 25.20
N TRP A 241 0.32 34.24 25.73
CA TRP A 241 1.71 34.35 25.28
C TRP A 241 2.51 33.07 25.54
N LEU A 242 2.38 32.46 26.71
CA LEU A 242 3.06 31.19 27.04
C LEU A 242 2.60 30.07 26.12
N THR A 243 1.29 30.01 25.84
CA THR A 243 0.72 28.98 24.94
C THR A 243 1.20 29.19 23.50
N LEU A 244 1.31 30.43 23.02
CA LEU A 244 1.84 30.74 21.69
C LEU A 244 3.32 30.34 21.54
N ILE A 245 4.14 30.61 22.55
CA ILE A 245 5.56 30.21 22.56
C ILE A 245 5.65 28.67 22.57
N ALA A 246 4.88 28.01 23.42
CA ALA A 246 4.85 26.55 23.48
C ALA A 246 4.39 25.92 22.14
N ALA A 247 3.38 26.49 21.50
CA ALA A 247 2.92 26.06 20.19
C ALA A 247 4.00 26.26 19.11
N ALA A 248 4.71 27.38 19.11
CA ALA A 248 5.80 27.64 18.16
C ALA A 248 6.98 26.66 18.31
N ILE A 249 7.21 26.14 19.52
CA ILE A 249 8.25 25.13 19.79
C ILE A 249 7.73 23.72 19.42
N ALA A 250 6.44 23.46 19.58
CA ALA A 250 5.83 22.15 19.33
C ALA A 250 5.58 21.85 17.84
N PHE A 251 5.48 22.89 17.01
CA PHE A 251 5.33 22.76 15.54
C PHE A 251 6.65 23.17 14.87
N PRO A 252 7.57 22.21 14.60
CA PRO A 252 8.80 22.46 13.85
C PRO A 252 8.54 22.72 12.37
#